data_cb0342a09ff1aa78516b7812da4d78fc
#
_entry.id   cb0342a09ff1aa78516b7812da4d78fc
#
_cell.length_a   1.000
_cell.length_b   1.000
_cell.length_c   1.000
_cell.angle_alpha   90.00
_cell.angle_beta   90.00
_cell.angle_gamma   90.00
#
_symmetry.space_group_name_H-M   'P 1'
#
loop_
_entity.id
_entity.type
_entity.pdbx_description
1 polymer ?
#
loop_
_entity_poly.entity_id
_entity_poly.type
_entity_poly.pdbx_seq_one_letter_code
_entity_poly.pdbx_strand_id
1 'polypeptide(L)'
;DRGGPCLLHQMLIYPMLDDRNHTRSSHAVVDLGIWDRPANIEAWKYMLGDDWGTDRVSHYVAPARALDLRGLPPTYIEVGTLDLFLDEDVEFAARLKKHGVAVELHKYEGAYHGFDQLAPSADTSQKAIRNRIAALMWAFDNSKNGDVRGRT
;
A
#
# COMPACT_ATOMS: atom_id res chain seq x y z
N ASP A 1 0.68 -3.26 -18.69
CA ASP A 1 1.52 -4.25 -19.42
C ASP A 1 0.68 -5.26 -20.22
N ARG A 2 -0.51 -5.60 -19.75
CA ARG A 2 -1.38 -6.60 -20.39
C ARG A 2 -2.47 -5.99 -21.28
N GLY A 3 -2.44 -4.68 -21.55
CA GLY A 3 -3.45 -4.00 -22.37
C GLY A 3 -4.85 -3.94 -21.76
N GLY A 4 -4.94 -4.00 -20.45
CA GLY A 4 -6.21 -3.83 -19.73
C GLY A 4 -6.70 -2.37 -19.72
N PRO A 5 -7.88 -2.11 -19.12
CA PRO A 5 -8.40 -0.75 -19.01
C PRO A 5 -7.48 0.13 -18.16
N CYS A 6 -7.39 1.42 -18.49
CA CYS A 6 -6.68 2.39 -17.69
C CYS A 6 -7.37 2.55 -16.33
N LEU A 7 -6.61 2.43 -15.25
CA LEU A 7 -7.10 2.70 -13.90
C LEU A 7 -7.11 4.21 -13.65
N LEU A 8 -8.18 4.73 -13.09
CA LEU A 8 -8.30 6.13 -12.71
C LEU A 8 -7.48 6.47 -11.48
N HIS A 9 -7.43 5.55 -10.55
CA HIS A 9 -6.84 5.72 -9.23
C HIS A 9 -6.53 4.35 -8.61
N GLN A 10 -5.53 4.26 -7.77
CA GLN A 10 -5.34 3.09 -6.91
C GLN A 10 -5.37 3.53 -5.44
N MET A 11 -6.06 2.76 -4.62
CA MET A 11 -6.16 2.98 -3.18
C MET A 11 -5.57 1.79 -2.46
N LEU A 12 -4.47 2.01 -1.76
CA LEU A 12 -3.70 1.02 -1.04
C LEU A 12 -3.87 1.26 0.46
N ILE A 13 -4.60 0.37 1.11
CA ILE A 13 -4.95 0.47 2.53
C ILE A 13 -4.03 -0.50 3.26
N TYR A 14 -3.04 0.02 3.99
CA TYR A 14 -1.98 -0.72 4.68
C TYR A 14 -1.52 -1.97 3.89
N PRO A 15 -1.04 -1.79 2.65
CA PRO A 15 -0.80 -2.89 1.73
C PRO A 15 0.42 -3.73 2.10
N MET A 16 0.33 -5.03 1.85
CA MET A 16 1.44 -5.97 1.90
C MET A 16 2.16 -5.95 0.54
N LEU A 17 3.36 -5.36 0.44
CA LEU A 17 4.04 -5.07 -0.82
C LEU A 17 5.36 -5.81 -1.01
N ASP A 18 6.06 -6.17 0.08
CA ASP A 18 7.42 -6.70 0.07
C ASP A 18 7.52 -8.06 0.77
N ASP A 19 7.71 -9.10 -0.03
CA ASP A 19 7.87 -10.47 0.45
C ASP A 19 9.14 -10.71 1.27
N ARG A 20 10.13 -9.82 1.20
CA ARG A 20 11.43 -9.96 1.86
C ARG A 20 11.37 -9.73 3.37
N ASN A 21 10.38 -9.00 3.87
CA ASN A 21 10.21 -8.71 5.31
C ASN A 21 11.47 -8.18 6.01
N HIS A 22 12.22 -7.29 5.37
CA HIS A 22 13.53 -6.85 5.84
C HIS A 22 13.53 -5.45 6.46
N THR A 23 12.38 -4.79 6.49
CA THR A 23 12.24 -3.43 7.03
C THR A 23 12.32 -3.40 8.55
N ARG A 24 12.63 -2.23 9.12
CA ARG A 24 12.65 -2.05 10.58
C ARG A 24 11.28 -2.30 11.20
N SER A 25 10.21 -1.75 10.60
CA SER A 25 8.85 -1.95 11.09
C SER A 25 8.44 -3.41 11.06
N SER A 26 8.77 -4.16 10.00
CA SER A 26 8.47 -5.59 9.90
C SER A 26 9.18 -6.42 10.98
N HIS A 27 10.34 -5.99 11.46
CA HIS A 27 11.05 -6.63 12.58
C HIS A 27 10.54 -6.21 13.96
N ALA A 28 9.94 -5.02 14.07
CA ALA A 28 9.47 -4.49 15.34
C ALA A 28 8.11 -5.05 15.78
N VAL A 29 7.27 -5.47 14.81
CA VAL A 29 5.91 -5.95 15.07
C VAL A 29 5.90 -7.48 15.14
N VAL A 30 6.07 -8.01 16.36
CA VAL A 30 6.06 -9.44 16.67
C VAL A 30 5.11 -9.63 17.85
N ASP A 31 4.19 -10.60 17.75
CA ASP A 31 3.17 -10.89 18.77
C ASP A 31 2.30 -9.67 19.12
N LEU A 32 2.05 -8.80 18.16
CA LEU A 32 1.28 -7.56 18.34
C LEU A 32 0.18 -7.43 17.28
N GLY A 33 -1.06 -7.23 17.73
CA GLY A 33 -2.20 -6.99 16.84
C GLY A 33 -2.72 -8.26 16.16
N ILE A 34 -3.40 -8.07 15.03
CA ILE A 34 -4.00 -9.16 14.25
C ILE A 34 -3.13 -9.63 13.10
N TRP A 35 -2.08 -8.88 12.77
CA TRP A 35 -1.14 -9.19 11.70
C TRP A 35 0.26 -8.78 12.13
N ASP A 36 1.12 -9.75 12.26
CA ASP A 36 2.49 -9.57 12.71
C ASP A 36 3.51 -10.20 11.75
N ARG A 37 4.80 -10.10 12.08
CA ARG A 37 5.86 -10.66 11.25
C ARG A 37 5.74 -12.16 11.00
N PRO A 38 5.52 -13.05 12.01
CA PRO A 38 5.29 -14.46 11.79
C PRO A 38 4.15 -14.74 10.82
N ALA A 39 2.98 -14.12 11.02
CA ALA A 39 1.83 -14.29 10.14
C ALA A 39 2.12 -13.81 8.71
N ASN A 40 2.82 -12.70 8.57
CA ASN A 40 3.21 -12.16 7.27
C ASN A 40 4.18 -13.08 6.51
N ILE A 41 5.16 -13.67 7.20
CA ILE A 41 6.07 -14.66 6.62
C ILE A 41 5.30 -15.87 6.11
N GLU A 42 4.39 -16.42 6.91
CA GLU A 42 3.58 -17.58 6.49
C GLU A 42 2.67 -17.24 5.31
N ALA A 43 2.05 -16.04 5.28
CA ALA A 43 1.24 -15.61 4.15
C ALA A 43 2.07 -15.53 2.86
N TRP A 44 3.27 -14.95 2.90
CA TRP A 44 4.17 -14.92 1.75
C TRP A 44 4.60 -16.33 1.30
N LYS A 45 4.91 -17.23 2.22
CA LYS A 45 5.21 -18.64 1.88
C LYS A 45 4.04 -19.33 1.19
N TYR A 46 2.82 -19.13 1.69
CA TYR A 46 1.60 -19.65 1.07
C TYR A 46 1.41 -19.15 -0.35
N MET A 47 1.66 -17.85 -0.57
CA MET A 47 1.46 -17.21 -1.86
C MET A 47 2.54 -17.58 -2.88
N LEU A 48 3.78 -17.74 -2.44
CA LEU A 48 4.96 -17.88 -3.31
C LEU A 48 5.47 -19.33 -3.43
N GLY A 49 5.13 -20.19 -2.48
CA GLY A 49 5.63 -21.58 -2.45
C GLY A 49 7.15 -21.63 -2.52
N ASP A 50 7.70 -22.39 -3.46
CA ASP A 50 9.14 -22.59 -3.66
C ASP A 50 9.88 -21.36 -4.16
N ASP A 51 9.17 -20.30 -4.57
CA ASP A 51 9.78 -19.05 -4.98
C ASP A 51 10.06 -18.12 -3.82
N TRP A 52 9.48 -18.37 -2.63
CA TRP A 52 9.70 -17.55 -1.45
C TRP A 52 11.20 -17.46 -1.09
N GLY A 53 11.68 -16.24 -0.84
CA GLY A 53 13.08 -15.98 -0.49
C GLY A 53 14.06 -16.04 -1.67
N THR A 54 13.57 -16.17 -2.90
CA THR A 54 14.40 -16.18 -4.11
C THR A 54 14.20 -14.92 -4.97
N ASP A 55 15.07 -14.74 -5.98
CA ASP A 55 14.94 -13.65 -6.95
C ASP A 55 13.90 -13.92 -8.05
N ARG A 56 13.26 -15.10 -8.03
CA ARG A 56 12.20 -15.45 -9.00
C ARG A 56 10.85 -14.82 -8.69
N VAL A 57 10.70 -14.22 -7.51
CA VAL A 57 9.44 -13.56 -7.11
C VAL A 57 9.13 -12.41 -8.05
N SER A 58 7.97 -12.51 -8.70
CA SER A 58 7.50 -11.51 -9.64
C SER A 58 7.05 -10.23 -8.93
N HIS A 59 7.37 -9.06 -9.52
CA HIS A 59 6.84 -7.78 -9.06
C HIS A 59 5.31 -7.65 -9.20
N TYR A 60 4.66 -8.52 -9.94
CA TYR A 60 3.18 -8.60 -9.96
C TYR A 60 2.61 -9.22 -8.70
N VAL A 61 3.40 -9.96 -7.95
CA VAL A 61 3.01 -10.55 -6.66
C VAL A 61 3.55 -9.71 -5.51
N ALA A 62 4.80 -9.24 -5.59
CA ALA A 62 5.46 -8.38 -4.61
C ALA A 62 5.81 -7.01 -5.26
N PRO A 63 4.89 -6.02 -5.23
CA PRO A 63 5.04 -4.75 -5.94
C PRO A 63 6.30 -3.95 -5.55
N ALA A 64 6.81 -4.11 -4.34
CA ALA A 64 8.06 -3.49 -3.91
C ALA A 64 9.29 -3.94 -4.74
N ARG A 65 9.22 -5.05 -5.45
CA ARG A 65 10.28 -5.53 -6.36
C ARG A 65 10.28 -4.85 -7.73
N ALA A 66 9.22 -4.11 -8.09
CA ALA A 66 9.16 -3.41 -9.38
C ALA A 66 10.27 -2.37 -9.50
N LEU A 67 11.02 -2.38 -10.57
CA LEU A 67 12.09 -1.40 -10.83
C LEU A 67 11.55 -0.12 -11.46
N ASP A 68 10.48 -0.22 -12.21
CA ASP A 68 9.82 0.90 -12.89
C ASP A 68 8.36 1.01 -12.46
N LEU A 69 7.99 2.17 -11.95
CA LEU A 69 6.65 2.50 -11.48
C LEU A 69 5.99 3.61 -12.31
N ARG A 70 6.62 4.01 -13.44
CA ARG A 70 6.08 5.03 -14.33
C ARG A 70 4.76 4.59 -14.95
N GLY A 71 3.85 5.52 -15.14
CA GLY A 71 2.55 5.27 -15.75
C GLY A 71 1.53 4.58 -14.86
N LEU A 72 1.87 4.32 -13.59
CA LEU A 72 0.87 3.90 -12.62
C LEU A 72 -0.10 5.06 -12.31
N PRO A 73 -1.36 4.76 -11.98
CA PRO A 73 -2.36 5.77 -11.70
C PRO A 73 -2.04 6.59 -10.44
N PRO A 74 -2.65 7.78 -10.26
CA PRO A 74 -2.63 8.49 -8.99
C PRO A 74 -2.95 7.56 -7.84
N THR A 75 -2.16 7.63 -6.77
CA THR A 75 -2.16 6.62 -5.71
C THR A 75 -2.44 7.25 -4.36
N TYR A 76 -3.39 6.69 -3.64
CA TYR A 76 -3.61 6.88 -2.21
C TYR A 76 -2.98 5.71 -1.45
N ILE A 77 -2.17 6.00 -0.44
CA ILE A 77 -1.59 5.00 0.46
C ILE A 77 -1.87 5.43 1.89
N GLU A 78 -2.26 4.49 2.74
CA GLU A 78 -2.37 4.75 4.17
C GLU A 78 -1.83 3.58 4.98
N VAL A 79 -1.27 3.90 6.16
CA VAL A 79 -0.69 2.92 7.07
C VAL A 79 -0.66 3.45 8.51
N GLY A 80 -0.75 2.57 9.48
CA GLY A 80 -0.57 2.90 10.89
C GLY A 80 0.91 3.00 11.29
N THR A 81 1.25 3.83 12.28
CA THR A 81 2.66 3.93 12.72
C THR A 81 3.11 2.75 13.58
N LEU A 82 2.17 1.90 14.03
CA LEU A 82 2.45 0.63 14.72
C LEU A 82 2.19 -0.59 13.81
N ASP A 83 2.09 -0.38 12.50
CA ASP A 83 1.90 -1.45 11.52
C ASP A 83 3.26 -1.97 11.03
N LEU A 84 3.37 -3.29 10.82
CA LEU A 84 4.58 -3.88 10.26
C LEU A 84 4.88 -3.40 8.83
N PHE A 85 3.86 -2.95 8.09
CA PHE A 85 3.98 -2.45 6.72
C PHE A 85 4.42 -0.99 6.62
N LEU A 86 4.60 -0.28 7.76
CA LEU A 86 4.91 1.16 7.77
C LEU A 86 6.07 1.52 6.84
N ASP A 87 7.21 0.87 6.99
CA ASP A 87 8.42 1.26 6.26
C ASP A 87 8.31 0.91 4.77
N GLU A 88 7.77 -0.26 4.42
CA GLU A 88 7.61 -0.67 3.01
C GLU A 88 6.61 0.23 2.27
N ASP A 89 5.54 0.66 2.93
CA ASP A 89 4.54 1.56 2.36
C ASP A 89 5.08 2.96 2.16
N VAL A 90 5.85 3.48 3.12
CA VAL A 90 6.52 4.78 3.01
C VAL A 90 7.57 4.76 1.90
N GLU A 91 8.37 3.69 1.81
CA GLU A 91 9.36 3.52 0.75
C GLU A 91 8.70 3.42 -0.62
N PHE A 92 7.65 2.62 -0.74
CA PHE A 92 6.91 2.46 -2.00
C PHE A 92 6.28 3.78 -2.45
N ALA A 93 5.68 4.55 -1.53
CA ALA A 93 5.16 5.88 -1.81
C ALA A 93 6.25 6.84 -2.31
N ALA A 94 7.44 6.82 -1.71
CA ALA A 94 8.57 7.63 -2.14
C ALA A 94 9.07 7.23 -3.54
N ARG A 95 9.09 5.94 -3.85
CA ARG A 95 9.47 5.41 -5.18
C ARG A 95 8.46 5.79 -6.25
N LEU A 96 7.16 5.69 -5.96
CA LEU A 96 6.10 6.16 -6.86
C LEU A 96 6.30 7.63 -7.22
N LYS A 97 6.49 8.50 -6.22
CA LYS A 97 6.77 9.93 -6.42
C LYS A 97 8.00 10.16 -7.27
N LYS A 98 9.09 9.43 -7.04
CA LYS A 98 10.33 9.50 -7.83
C LYS A 98 10.10 9.15 -9.30
N HIS A 99 9.14 8.27 -9.59
CA HIS A 99 8.75 7.88 -10.95
C HIS A 99 7.65 8.76 -11.56
N GLY A 100 7.33 9.91 -10.93
CA GLY A 100 6.36 10.87 -11.46
C GLY A 100 4.89 10.53 -11.19
N VAL A 101 4.61 9.55 -10.34
CA VAL A 101 3.24 9.21 -9.94
C VAL A 101 2.78 10.17 -8.84
N ALA A 102 1.57 10.72 -8.97
CA ALA A 102 0.94 11.51 -7.92
C ALA A 102 0.57 10.61 -6.73
N VAL A 103 1.08 10.92 -5.53
CA VAL A 103 0.87 10.08 -4.33
C VAL A 103 0.40 10.91 -3.16
N GLU A 104 -0.72 10.48 -2.57
CA GLU A 104 -1.23 10.91 -1.28
C GLU A 104 -0.92 9.81 -0.25
N LEU A 105 -0.06 10.12 0.74
CA LEU A 105 0.34 9.19 1.79
C LEU A 105 -0.17 9.66 3.15
N HIS A 106 -0.94 8.83 3.83
CA HIS A 106 -1.43 9.04 5.19
C HIS A 106 -0.77 8.07 6.17
N LYS A 107 -0.15 8.61 7.21
CA LYS A 107 0.34 7.85 8.36
C LYS A 107 -0.54 8.16 9.56
N TYR A 108 -1.12 7.14 10.18
CA TYR A 108 -2.00 7.28 11.34
C TYR A 108 -1.23 6.93 12.61
N GLU A 109 -0.99 7.95 13.42
CA GLU A 109 -0.23 7.81 14.66
C GLU A 109 -0.90 6.86 15.64
N GLY A 110 -0.13 5.92 16.20
CA GLY A 110 -0.60 4.93 17.17
C GLY A 110 -1.54 3.87 16.60
N ALA A 111 -1.81 3.88 15.29
CA ALA A 111 -2.65 2.89 14.64
C ALA A 111 -1.83 1.64 14.28
N TYR A 112 -2.44 0.47 14.45
CA TYR A 112 -1.93 -0.85 14.11
C TYR A 112 -2.64 -1.41 12.87
N HIS A 113 -2.17 -2.54 12.34
CA HIS A 113 -2.81 -3.16 11.17
C HIS A 113 -4.29 -3.49 11.43
N GLY A 114 -5.18 -3.07 10.51
CA GLY A 114 -6.62 -3.29 10.65
C GLY A 114 -7.32 -2.44 11.71
N PHE A 115 -6.71 -1.36 12.18
CA PHE A 115 -7.23 -0.51 13.25
C PHE A 115 -8.65 -0.01 13.00
N ASP A 116 -8.98 0.30 11.76
CA ASP A 116 -10.30 0.81 11.36
C ASP A 116 -11.39 -0.26 11.40
N GLN A 117 -11.03 -1.54 11.22
CA GLN A 117 -11.94 -2.67 11.33
C GLN A 117 -12.18 -3.07 12.79
N LEU A 118 -11.12 -3.03 13.62
CA LEU A 118 -11.19 -3.43 15.03
C LEU A 118 -11.73 -2.33 15.94
N ALA A 119 -11.47 -1.07 15.62
CA ALA A 119 -11.91 0.08 16.38
C ALA A 119 -12.61 1.12 15.46
N PRO A 120 -13.73 0.77 14.81
CA PRO A 120 -14.34 1.61 13.78
C PRO A 120 -14.86 2.96 14.31
N SER A 121 -15.17 3.06 15.60
CA SER A 121 -15.65 4.29 16.24
C SER A 121 -14.52 5.21 16.74
N ALA A 122 -13.27 4.77 16.70
CA ALA A 122 -12.13 5.61 17.11
C ALA A 122 -11.94 6.79 16.14
N ASP A 123 -11.54 7.94 16.67
CA ASP A 123 -11.34 9.16 15.87
C ASP A 123 -10.37 8.96 14.71
N THR A 124 -9.30 8.18 14.94
CA THR A 124 -8.32 7.83 13.92
C THR A 124 -8.95 7.01 12.80
N SER A 125 -9.79 6.01 13.12
CA SER A 125 -10.50 5.19 12.15
C SER A 125 -11.50 6.01 11.34
N GLN A 126 -12.26 6.87 12.01
CA GLN A 126 -13.19 7.79 11.36
C GLN A 126 -12.47 8.79 10.45
N LYS A 127 -11.30 9.26 10.83
CA LYS A 127 -10.44 10.11 9.99
C LYS A 127 -9.97 9.36 8.75
N ALA A 128 -9.51 8.13 8.90
CA ALA A 128 -9.07 7.28 7.78
C ALA A 128 -10.19 7.07 6.77
N ILE A 129 -11.39 6.71 7.23
CA ILE A 129 -12.57 6.53 6.39
C ILE A 129 -12.92 7.82 5.62
N ARG A 130 -12.91 8.97 6.29
CA ARG A 130 -13.16 10.26 5.61
C ARG A 130 -12.12 10.57 4.53
N ASN A 131 -10.83 10.29 4.79
CA ASN A 131 -9.77 10.51 3.82
C ASN A 131 -9.92 9.59 2.60
N ARG A 132 -10.25 8.31 2.80
CA ARG A 132 -10.55 7.37 1.69
C ARG A 132 -11.70 7.86 0.83
N ILE A 133 -12.80 8.30 1.45
CA ILE A 133 -13.95 8.82 0.73
C ILE A 133 -13.55 10.07 -0.08
N ALA A 134 -12.82 11.00 0.52
CA ALA A 134 -12.34 12.20 -0.16
C ALA A 134 -11.45 11.87 -1.38
N ALA A 135 -10.52 10.91 -1.24
CA ALA A 135 -9.66 10.46 -2.33
C ALA A 135 -10.47 9.81 -3.47
N LEU A 136 -11.47 9.00 -3.15
CA LEU A 136 -12.37 8.41 -4.16
C LEU A 136 -13.20 9.47 -4.88
N MET A 137 -13.79 10.41 -4.14
CA MET A 137 -14.55 11.51 -4.74
C MET A 137 -13.67 12.33 -5.69
N TRP A 138 -12.46 12.68 -5.25
CA TRP A 138 -11.49 13.37 -6.09
C TRP A 138 -11.19 12.59 -7.39
N ALA A 139 -10.97 11.29 -7.30
CA ALA A 139 -10.68 10.46 -8.46
C ALA A 139 -11.84 10.44 -9.46
N PHE A 140 -13.09 10.31 -8.99
CA PHE A 140 -14.27 10.32 -9.85
C PHE A 140 -14.56 11.69 -10.47
N ASP A 141 -14.35 12.77 -9.74
CA ASP A 141 -14.59 14.12 -10.27
C ASP A 141 -13.55 14.50 -11.34
N ASN A 142 -12.30 14.13 -11.14
CA ASN A 142 -11.25 14.37 -12.13
C ASN A 142 -11.40 13.48 -13.38
N SER A 143 -11.98 12.29 -13.26
CA SER A 143 -12.28 11.46 -14.43
C SER A 143 -13.26 12.09 -15.40
N LYS A 144 -14.25 12.82 -14.87
CA LYS A 144 -15.27 13.52 -15.69
C LYS A 144 -14.70 14.72 -16.44
N ASN A 145 -13.66 15.34 -15.90
CA ASN A 145 -13.04 16.55 -16.46
C ASN A 145 -11.92 16.25 -17.50
N GLY A 146 -11.69 14.99 -17.84
CA GLY A 146 -10.71 14.58 -18.85
C GLY A 146 -9.24 14.72 -18.39
N ASP A 147 -8.98 15.03 -17.12
CA ASP A 147 -7.67 15.31 -16.58
C ASP A 147 -6.93 14.05 -16.05
N VAL A 148 -7.46 12.87 -16.36
CA VAL A 148 -6.89 11.58 -15.92
C VAL A 148 -5.79 11.06 -16.86
N ARG A 149 -5.51 11.76 -17.93
CA ARG A 149 -4.34 11.47 -18.75
C ARG A 149 -3.14 12.15 -18.12
N GLY A 150 -2.42 11.36 -17.31
CA GLY A 150 -1.16 11.77 -16.75
C GLY A 150 -0.35 12.54 -17.78
N ARG A 151 0.13 13.69 -17.38
CA ARG A 151 1.09 14.47 -18.14
C ARG A 151 2.21 13.56 -18.59
N THR A 152 2.33 13.40 -19.89
CA THR A 152 3.49 12.82 -20.58
C THR A 152 4.79 13.46 -20.13
#